data_b1a55932740dcaeb8c10a1f656c8d280
#
_entry.id   b1a55932740dcaeb8c10a1f656c8d280
#
_cell.length_a   1.000
_cell.length_b   1.000
_cell.length_c   1.000
_cell.angle_alpha   90.00
_cell.angle_beta   90.00
_cell.angle_gamma   90.00
#
_symmetry.space_group_name_H-M   'P 1'
#
loop_
_entity.id
_entity.type
_entity.pdbx_description
1 polymer ?
#
loop_
_entity_poly.entity_id
_entity_poly.type
_entity_poly.pdbx_seq_one_letter_code
_entity_poly.pdbx_strand_id
1 'polypeptide(L)'
;MNAIMTDLMAVIGVVLNGLPQGLLALAYGFASVPTALAFFVGAIGNTVTQSVAPISFQAETITYAGTAGKDRSERCTMIFIGGVIMALIGALGLLTKIGNFFGEDVAFGMMAGVGIILTKAAIDMVKSDAISGGVSLAVALITYYF
;
A
#
# COMPACT_ATOMS: atom_id res chain seq x y z
N MET A 1 4.90 -24.68 19.02
CA MET A 1 4.25 -24.48 17.71
C MET A 1 5.29 -24.85 16.67
N ASN A 2 4.99 -25.72 15.71
CA ASN A 2 5.99 -26.18 14.74
C ASN A 2 6.39 -25.00 13.82
N ALA A 3 7.69 -24.87 13.50
CA ALA A 3 8.21 -23.80 12.65
C ALA A 3 7.39 -23.64 11.34
N ILE A 4 7.02 -24.75 10.72
CA ILE A 4 6.17 -24.77 9.50
C ILE A 4 4.82 -24.09 9.72
N MET A 5 4.20 -24.26 10.89
CA MET A 5 2.91 -23.61 11.17
C MET A 5 3.08 -22.10 11.34
N THR A 6 4.17 -21.67 11.97
CA THR A 6 4.49 -20.25 12.10
C THR A 6 4.75 -19.61 10.74
N ASP A 7 5.52 -20.27 9.89
CA ASP A 7 5.82 -19.79 8.54
C ASP A 7 4.56 -19.74 7.68
N LEU A 8 3.69 -20.75 7.77
CA LEU A 8 2.42 -20.76 7.05
C LEU A 8 1.51 -19.60 7.48
N MET A 9 1.41 -19.34 8.79
CA MET A 9 0.63 -18.22 9.31
C MET A 9 1.19 -16.87 8.87
N ALA A 10 2.52 -16.74 8.81
CA ALA A 10 3.18 -15.54 8.30
C ALA A 10 2.84 -15.31 6.81
N VAL A 11 2.92 -16.36 5.98
CA VAL A 11 2.55 -16.27 4.55
C VAL A 11 1.09 -15.88 4.38
N ILE A 12 0.18 -16.50 5.12
CA ILE A 12 -1.25 -16.14 5.09
C ILE A 12 -1.43 -14.66 5.48
N GLY A 13 -0.77 -14.20 6.53
CA GLY A 13 -0.80 -12.80 6.97
C GLY A 13 -0.35 -11.83 5.88
N VAL A 14 0.74 -12.14 5.18
CA VAL A 14 1.23 -11.33 4.05
C VAL A 14 0.23 -11.28 2.90
N VAL A 15 -0.37 -12.41 2.54
CA VAL A 15 -1.40 -12.48 1.49
C VAL A 15 -2.62 -11.65 1.88
N LEU A 16 -3.13 -11.82 3.11
CA LEU A 16 -4.28 -11.07 3.61
C LEU A 16 -4.02 -9.56 3.64
N ASN A 17 -2.79 -9.14 3.94
CA ASN A 17 -2.40 -7.72 3.89
C ASN A 17 -2.29 -7.18 2.46
N GLY A 18 -1.87 -8.01 1.50
CA GLY A 18 -1.74 -7.62 0.08
C GLY A 18 -3.06 -7.53 -0.68
N LEU A 19 -4.04 -8.37 -0.31
CA LEU A 19 -5.35 -8.44 -1.00
C LEU A 19 -6.09 -7.09 -1.04
N PRO A 20 -6.27 -6.35 0.05
CA PRO A 20 -6.93 -5.06 0.03
C PRO A 20 -6.27 -4.06 -0.92
N GLN A 21 -4.94 -4.07 -1.02
CA GLN A 21 -4.19 -3.20 -1.92
C GLN A 21 -4.46 -3.55 -3.39
N GLY A 22 -4.49 -4.84 -3.72
CA GLY A 22 -4.86 -5.32 -5.05
C GLY A 22 -6.30 -4.94 -5.42
N LEU A 23 -7.24 -5.15 -4.51
CA LEU A 23 -8.65 -4.77 -4.71
C LEU A 23 -8.82 -3.25 -4.86
N LEU A 24 -8.10 -2.47 -4.08
CA LEU A 24 -8.09 -1.01 -4.18
C LEU A 24 -7.57 -0.56 -5.57
N ALA A 25 -6.52 -1.18 -6.08
CA ALA A 25 -6.01 -0.90 -7.42
C ALA A 25 -7.07 -1.19 -8.49
N LEU A 26 -7.79 -2.31 -8.39
CA LEU A 26 -8.88 -2.63 -9.30
C LEU A 26 -10.03 -1.62 -9.20
N ALA A 27 -10.40 -1.19 -7.99
CA ALA A 27 -11.44 -0.19 -7.77
C ALA A 27 -11.13 1.15 -8.43
N TYR A 28 -9.84 1.52 -8.50
CA TYR A 28 -9.39 2.70 -9.24
C TYR A 28 -9.12 2.44 -10.74
N GLY A 29 -9.53 1.28 -11.28
CA GLY A 29 -9.46 0.97 -12.70
C GLY A 29 -8.10 0.53 -13.21
N PHE A 30 -7.17 0.14 -12.33
CA PHE A 30 -5.93 -0.55 -12.74
C PHE A 30 -6.26 -1.97 -13.19
N ALA A 31 -5.54 -2.47 -14.21
CA ALA A 31 -5.79 -3.82 -14.71
C ALA A 31 -5.23 -4.89 -13.77
N SER A 32 -5.97 -6.00 -13.60
CA SER A 32 -5.59 -7.08 -12.69
C SER A 32 -4.26 -7.76 -13.05
N VAL A 33 -4.03 -8.07 -14.32
CA VAL A 33 -2.82 -8.77 -14.76
C VAL A 33 -1.56 -7.92 -14.54
N PRO A 34 -1.48 -6.64 -14.96
CA PRO A 34 -0.33 -5.80 -14.63
C PRO A 34 -0.13 -5.62 -13.13
N THR A 35 -1.20 -5.52 -12.34
CA THR A 35 -1.11 -5.42 -10.88
C THR A 35 -0.49 -6.70 -10.28
N ALA A 36 -0.93 -7.88 -10.71
CA ALA A 36 -0.35 -9.15 -10.28
C ALA A 36 1.12 -9.29 -10.66
N LEU A 37 1.50 -8.88 -11.88
CA LEU A 37 2.89 -8.86 -12.32
C LEU A 37 3.75 -7.92 -11.47
N ALA A 38 3.24 -6.77 -11.07
CA ALA A 38 3.94 -5.84 -10.19
C ALA A 38 4.24 -6.46 -8.82
N PHE A 39 3.27 -7.18 -8.24
CA PHE A 39 3.48 -7.93 -7.00
C PHE A 39 4.56 -9.00 -7.16
N PHE A 40 4.53 -9.73 -8.28
CA PHE A 40 5.52 -10.80 -8.56
C PHE A 40 6.93 -10.25 -8.73
N VAL A 41 7.11 -9.18 -9.53
CA VAL A 41 8.39 -8.50 -9.69
C VAL A 41 8.88 -7.95 -8.35
N GLY A 42 7.96 -7.40 -7.56
CA GLY A 42 8.23 -6.96 -6.21
C GLY A 42 8.75 -8.04 -5.29
N ALA A 43 8.11 -9.20 -5.30
CA ALA A 43 8.53 -10.34 -4.50
C ALA A 43 9.94 -10.82 -4.87
N ILE A 44 10.25 -10.91 -6.18
CA ILE A 44 11.60 -11.25 -6.65
C ILE A 44 12.61 -10.20 -6.18
N GLY A 45 12.31 -8.92 -6.35
CA GLY A 45 13.18 -7.83 -5.93
C GLY A 45 13.51 -7.90 -4.44
N ASN A 46 12.51 -8.09 -3.58
CA ASN A 46 12.70 -8.24 -2.13
C ASN A 46 13.60 -9.43 -1.78
N THR A 47 13.39 -10.57 -2.45
CA THR A 47 14.18 -11.78 -2.21
C THR A 47 15.64 -11.58 -2.63
N VAL A 48 15.87 -10.99 -3.81
CA VAL A 48 17.23 -10.78 -4.34
C VAL A 48 18.02 -9.74 -3.53
N THR A 49 17.35 -8.66 -3.14
CA THR A 49 18.01 -7.57 -2.37
C THR A 49 17.99 -7.81 -0.86
N GLN A 50 17.36 -8.89 -0.39
CA GLN A 50 17.14 -9.18 1.03
C GLN A 50 16.54 -7.98 1.78
N SER A 51 15.66 -7.24 1.10
CA SER A 51 14.99 -6.06 1.65
C SER A 51 13.51 -6.32 1.85
N VAL A 52 12.90 -5.52 2.70
CA VAL A 52 11.44 -5.49 2.92
C VAL A 52 10.84 -4.22 2.32
N ALA A 53 11.47 -3.67 1.29
CA ALA A 53 10.92 -2.50 0.63
C ALA A 53 9.55 -2.83 0.01
N PRO A 54 8.55 -1.98 0.19
CA PRO A 54 7.27 -2.15 -0.49
C PRO A 54 7.49 -1.91 -1.98
N ILE A 55 7.53 -2.98 -2.74
CA ILE A 55 7.77 -2.96 -4.18
C ILE A 55 6.45 -3.00 -4.95
N SER A 56 5.36 -3.31 -4.27
CA SER A 56 4.01 -3.17 -4.81
C SER A 56 3.42 -1.82 -4.44
N PHE A 57 2.43 -1.41 -5.19
CA PHE A 57 1.68 -0.20 -4.89
C PHE A 57 1.20 -0.21 -3.45
N GLN A 58 1.62 0.76 -2.69
CA GLN A 58 1.04 1.01 -1.38
C GLN A 58 -0.36 1.61 -1.55
N ALA A 59 -1.25 1.32 -0.61
CA ALA A 59 -2.62 1.82 -0.65
C ALA A 59 -2.68 3.35 -0.80
N GLU A 60 -1.74 4.06 -0.19
CA GLU A 60 -1.58 5.51 -0.27
C GLU A 60 -1.29 5.97 -1.70
N THR A 61 -0.33 5.36 -2.36
CA THR A 61 0.07 5.68 -3.73
C THR A 61 -1.07 5.40 -4.71
N ILE A 62 -1.76 4.27 -4.54
CA ILE A 62 -2.91 3.89 -5.36
C ILE A 62 -4.03 4.92 -5.17
N THR A 63 -4.36 5.27 -3.92
CA THR A 63 -5.42 6.21 -3.60
C THR A 63 -5.09 7.59 -4.15
N TYR A 64 -3.86 8.06 -3.97
CA TYR A 64 -3.44 9.37 -4.47
C TYR A 64 -3.49 9.42 -5.99
N ALA A 65 -2.88 8.46 -6.68
CA ALA A 65 -2.94 8.40 -8.14
C ALA A 65 -4.37 8.21 -8.66
N GLY A 66 -5.18 7.40 -7.97
CA GLY A 66 -6.58 7.15 -8.32
C GLY A 66 -7.47 8.37 -8.21
N THR A 67 -7.23 9.21 -7.21
CA THR A 67 -8.04 10.42 -6.94
C THR A 67 -7.53 11.65 -7.72
N ALA A 68 -6.22 11.81 -7.90
CA ALA A 68 -5.62 12.94 -8.57
C ALA A 68 -5.58 12.78 -10.10
N GLY A 69 -5.36 11.56 -10.60
CA GLY A 69 -5.28 11.29 -12.03
C GLY A 69 -6.65 11.19 -12.68
N LYS A 70 -6.83 11.89 -13.80
CA LYS A 70 -8.09 11.95 -14.55
C LYS A 70 -8.34 10.66 -15.34
N ASP A 71 -7.30 10.11 -15.91
CA ASP A 71 -7.37 8.89 -16.70
C ASP A 71 -6.31 7.86 -16.27
N ARG A 72 -6.39 6.66 -16.85
CA ARG A 72 -5.50 5.56 -16.53
C ARG A 72 -4.03 5.84 -16.88
N SER A 73 -3.80 6.54 -17.98
CA SER A 73 -2.46 6.88 -18.45
C SER A 73 -1.78 7.85 -17.48
N GLU A 74 -2.51 8.87 -17.05
CA GLU A 74 -2.03 9.85 -16.07
C GLU A 74 -1.72 9.19 -14.72
N ARG A 75 -2.59 8.30 -14.24
CA ARG A 75 -2.37 7.53 -13.00
C ARG A 75 -1.12 6.66 -13.07
N CYS A 76 -0.93 5.93 -14.16
CA CYS A 76 0.27 5.12 -14.36
C CYS A 76 1.54 5.98 -14.44
N THR A 77 1.47 7.14 -15.09
CA THR A 77 2.59 8.08 -15.19
C THR A 77 2.97 8.65 -13.83
N MET A 78 2.00 9.01 -13.00
CA MET A 78 2.25 9.47 -11.62
C MET A 78 2.99 8.42 -10.80
N ILE A 79 2.53 7.16 -10.86
CA ILE A 79 3.16 6.05 -10.14
C ILE A 79 4.59 5.81 -10.66
N PHE A 80 4.78 5.83 -11.98
CA PHE A 80 6.09 5.61 -12.58
C PHE A 80 7.09 6.71 -12.17
N ILE A 81 6.70 7.97 -12.31
CA ILE A 81 7.56 9.10 -11.93
C ILE A 81 7.86 9.06 -10.43
N GLY A 82 6.88 8.80 -9.60
CA GLY A 82 7.07 8.64 -8.15
C GLY A 82 8.06 7.53 -7.83
N GLY A 83 7.94 6.37 -8.48
CA GLY A 83 8.86 5.25 -8.33
C GLY A 83 10.29 5.59 -8.76
N VAL A 84 10.46 6.29 -9.88
CA VAL A 84 11.79 6.75 -10.35
C VAL A 84 12.42 7.73 -9.36
N ILE A 85 11.65 8.70 -8.87
CA ILE A 85 12.14 9.67 -7.87
C ILE A 85 12.58 8.94 -6.60
N MET A 86 11.75 8.02 -6.09
CA MET A 86 12.10 7.24 -4.89
C MET A 86 13.33 6.36 -5.09
N ALA A 87 13.47 5.75 -6.27
CA ALA A 87 14.64 4.97 -6.61
C ALA A 87 15.93 5.82 -6.63
N LEU A 88 15.87 7.02 -7.19
CA LEU A 88 16.99 7.97 -7.20
C LEU A 88 17.36 8.43 -5.78
N ILE A 89 16.36 8.79 -4.97
CA ILE A 89 16.56 9.17 -3.57
C ILE A 89 17.23 8.04 -2.79
N GLY A 90 16.77 6.80 -2.99
CA GLY A 90 17.36 5.61 -2.37
C GLY A 90 18.78 5.35 -2.83
N ALA A 91 19.03 5.36 -4.15
CA ALA A 91 20.35 5.11 -4.73
C ALA A 91 21.41 6.15 -4.32
N LEU A 92 21.00 7.40 -4.12
CA LEU A 92 21.87 8.48 -3.64
C LEU A 92 22.06 8.48 -2.11
N GLY A 93 21.44 7.54 -1.38
CA GLY A 93 21.51 7.48 0.08
C GLY A 93 20.83 8.67 0.78
N LEU A 94 19.98 9.40 0.06
CA LEU A 94 19.30 10.58 0.61
C LEU A 94 18.22 10.23 1.62
N LEU A 95 17.68 9.02 1.60
CA LEU A 95 16.64 8.58 2.55
C LEU A 95 17.11 8.73 4.01
N THR A 96 18.33 8.28 4.31
CA THR A 96 18.88 8.40 5.66
C THR A 96 19.11 9.86 6.05
N LYS A 97 19.58 10.69 5.12
CA LYS A 97 19.78 12.13 5.38
C LYS A 97 18.47 12.86 5.61
N ILE A 98 17.45 12.54 4.81
CA ILE A 98 16.10 13.09 4.93
C ILE A 98 15.49 12.66 6.27
N GLY A 99 15.57 11.38 6.63
CA GLY A 99 15.06 10.85 7.89
C GLY A 99 15.72 11.52 9.10
N ASN A 100 17.04 11.67 9.09
CA ASN A 100 17.77 12.35 10.15
C ASN A 100 17.48 13.85 10.24
N PHE A 101 17.17 14.49 9.11
CA PHE A 101 16.83 15.92 9.07
C PHE A 101 15.44 16.22 9.63
N PHE A 102 14.45 15.40 9.25
CA PHE A 102 13.06 15.62 9.68
C PHE A 102 12.77 15.06 11.07
N GLY A 103 13.50 14.03 11.49
CA GLY A 103 13.26 13.37 12.77
C GLY A 103 11.98 12.51 12.81
N GLU A 104 11.81 11.81 13.93
CA GLU A 104 10.70 10.87 14.12
C GLU A 104 9.33 11.58 14.20
N ASP A 105 9.27 12.74 14.78
CA ASP A 105 8.01 13.49 14.97
C ASP A 105 7.36 13.86 13.64
N VAL A 106 8.17 14.26 12.65
CA VAL A 106 7.66 14.56 11.32
C VAL A 106 7.21 13.28 10.60
N ALA A 107 7.94 12.18 10.76
CA ALA A 107 7.54 10.88 10.22
C ALA A 107 6.19 10.43 10.77
N PHE A 108 5.95 10.57 12.07
CA PHE A 108 4.65 10.29 12.69
C PHE A 108 3.54 11.21 12.19
N GLY A 109 3.84 12.51 12.00
CA GLY A 109 2.90 13.45 11.38
C GLY A 109 2.52 13.06 9.96
N MET A 110 3.48 12.61 9.15
CA MET A 110 3.23 12.11 7.80
C MET A 110 2.35 10.85 7.81
N MET A 111 2.62 9.89 8.70
CA MET A 111 1.80 8.69 8.86
C MET A 111 0.37 9.02 9.28
N ALA A 112 0.18 9.97 10.17
CA ALA A 112 -1.15 10.46 10.54
C ALA A 112 -1.90 11.07 9.34
N GLY A 113 -1.22 11.87 8.53
CA GLY A 113 -1.77 12.42 7.28
C GLY A 113 -2.21 11.34 6.30
N VAL A 114 -1.39 10.32 6.10
CA VAL A 114 -1.74 9.13 5.29
C VAL A 114 -2.98 8.42 5.84
N GLY A 115 -3.04 8.21 7.16
CA GLY A 115 -4.20 7.62 7.82
C GLY A 115 -5.51 8.38 7.54
N ILE A 116 -5.47 9.70 7.52
CA ILE A 116 -6.63 10.55 7.16
C ILE A 116 -7.06 10.34 5.72
N ILE A 117 -6.11 10.26 4.77
CA ILE A 117 -6.40 10.01 3.35
C ILE A 117 -7.05 8.65 3.16
N LEU A 118 -6.50 7.60 3.80
CA LEU A 118 -7.05 6.25 3.73
C LEU A 118 -8.43 6.15 4.38
N THR A 119 -8.67 6.85 5.47
CA THR A 119 -9.98 6.93 6.12
C THR A 119 -11.03 7.52 5.19
N LYS A 120 -10.69 8.58 4.46
CA LYS A 120 -11.58 9.16 3.46
C LYS A 120 -11.91 8.15 2.35
N ALA A 121 -10.91 7.47 1.81
CA ALA A 121 -11.10 6.42 0.80
C ALA A 121 -12.00 5.29 1.32
N ALA A 122 -11.77 4.82 2.55
CA ALA A 122 -12.59 3.79 3.20
C ALA A 122 -14.05 4.23 3.34
N ILE A 123 -14.30 5.46 3.78
CA ILE A 123 -15.67 6.01 3.88
C ILE A 123 -16.36 6.05 2.50
N ASP A 124 -15.64 6.46 1.46
CA ASP A 124 -16.20 6.52 0.11
C ASP A 124 -16.51 5.11 -0.44
N MET A 125 -15.69 4.11 -0.11
CA MET A 125 -15.95 2.70 -0.44
C MET A 125 -17.16 2.15 0.33
N VAL A 126 -17.31 2.45 1.62
CA VAL A 126 -18.49 2.06 2.42
C VAL A 126 -19.77 2.69 1.85
N LYS A 127 -19.70 3.94 1.39
CA LYS A 127 -20.86 4.61 0.75
C LYS A 127 -21.25 3.97 -0.58
N SER A 128 -20.31 3.42 -1.33
CA SER A 128 -20.59 2.77 -2.62
C SER A 128 -21.32 1.43 -2.46
N ASP A 129 -21.05 0.70 -1.38
CA ASP A 129 -21.76 -0.53 -0.97
C ASP A 129 -21.90 -0.55 0.56
N ALA A 130 -23.02 -0.01 1.03
CA ALA A 130 -23.26 0.17 2.46
C ALA A 130 -23.39 -1.15 3.24
N ILE A 131 -23.80 -2.23 2.60
CA ILE A 131 -23.94 -3.53 3.26
C ILE A 131 -22.58 -4.17 3.49
N SER A 132 -21.82 -4.40 2.41
CA SER A 132 -20.50 -5.01 2.49
C SER A 132 -19.51 -4.13 3.25
N GLY A 133 -19.55 -2.82 3.01
CA GLY A 133 -18.71 -1.85 3.67
C GLY A 133 -19.02 -1.70 5.16
N GLY A 134 -20.29 -1.72 5.52
CA GLY A 134 -20.73 -1.67 6.92
C GLY A 134 -20.30 -2.90 7.70
N VAL A 135 -20.47 -4.10 7.14
CA VAL A 135 -19.99 -5.35 7.75
C VAL A 135 -18.48 -5.34 7.93
N SER A 136 -17.74 -4.94 6.89
CA SER A 136 -16.27 -4.85 6.95
C SER A 136 -15.78 -3.87 8.01
N LEU A 137 -16.41 -2.70 8.10
CA LEU A 137 -16.10 -1.70 9.12
C LEU A 137 -16.39 -2.22 10.54
N ALA A 138 -17.53 -2.88 10.72
CA ALA A 138 -17.89 -3.48 12.01
C ALA A 138 -16.88 -4.56 12.43
N VAL A 139 -16.49 -5.45 11.53
CA VAL A 139 -15.47 -6.47 11.79
C VAL A 139 -14.12 -5.83 12.14
N ALA A 140 -13.69 -4.81 11.39
CA ALA A 140 -12.45 -4.10 11.65
C ALA A 140 -12.44 -3.45 13.04
N LEU A 141 -13.54 -2.81 13.44
CA LEU A 141 -13.68 -2.19 14.76
C LEU A 141 -13.67 -3.24 15.87
N ILE A 142 -14.39 -4.34 15.70
CA ILE A 142 -14.39 -5.44 16.66
C ILE A 142 -12.97 -6.01 16.83
N THR A 143 -12.27 -6.27 15.73
CA THR A 143 -10.90 -6.80 15.77
C THR A 143 -9.90 -5.82 16.39
N TYR A 144 -10.16 -4.52 16.29
CA TYR A 144 -9.32 -3.50 16.92
C TYR A 144 -9.51 -3.41 18.44
N TYR A 145 -10.73 -3.63 18.94
CA TYR A 145 -11.05 -3.49 20.37
C TYR A 145 -10.93 -4.78 21.17
N PHE A 146 -10.88 -5.94 20.53
CA PHE A 146 -10.76 -7.27 21.15
C PHE A 146 -9.53 -8.03 20.68
#